data_0e5fa86fe693d4abd1d4b326c45db744
#
_entry.id   0e5fa86fe693d4abd1d4b326c45db744
#
_cell.length_a   1.000
_cell.length_b   1.000
_cell.length_c   1.000
_cell.angle_alpha   90.00
_cell.angle_beta   90.00
_cell.angle_gamma   90.00
#
_symmetry.space_group_name_H-M   'P 1'
#
loop_
_entity.id
_entity.type
_entity.pdbx_description
1 polymer ?
#
loop_
_entity_poly.entity_id
_entity_poly.type
_entity_poly.pdbx_seq_one_letter_code
_entity_poly.pdbx_strand_id
1 'polypeptide(L)'
;MFSHVMVGSNDIARSKKFYDALFVAMGGKPGVEDARGRLIYEHNGGRFMVTKPIDGKPATHANGGTIGFLMSPEQADAWHKAGVANGGTAIEDPPGVRQGASGQLYLAYLRDPDGNKLCARHRMSTG
;
A
#
# COMPACT_ATOMS: atom_id res chain seq x y z
N MET A 1 -15.01 3.30 -9.84
CA MET A 1 -15.88 3.02 -8.69
C MET A 1 -15.44 3.80 -7.46
N PHE A 2 -14.22 3.62 -6.95
CA PHE A 2 -13.77 4.40 -5.78
C PHE A 2 -13.33 5.80 -6.19
N SER A 3 -13.68 6.82 -5.39
CA SER A 3 -13.11 8.16 -5.54
C SER A 3 -11.71 8.21 -4.91
N HIS A 4 -11.58 7.60 -3.77
CA HIS A 4 -10.32 7.51 -3.04
C HIS A 4 -10.40 6.40 -2.00
N VAL A 5 -9.23 5.99 -1.49
CA VAL A 5 -9.12 5.08 -0.36
C VAL A 5 -8.29 5.80 0.71
N MET A 6 -8.71 5.71 1.97
CA MET A 6 -8.04 6.39 3.08
C MET A 6 -7.80 5.40 4.21
N VAL A 7 -6.61 5.43 4.78
CA VAL A 7 -6.25 4.61 5.95
C VAL A 7 -5.82 5.50 7.11
N GLY A 8 -5.90 4.96 8.32
CA GLY A 8 -5.51 5.65 9.53
C GLY A 8 -4.03 5.50 9.84
N SER A 9 -3.47 6.52 10.49
CA SER A 9 -2.08 6.55 10.94
C SER A 9 -2.01 7.16 12.34
N ASN A 10 -1.13 6.61 13.16
CA ASN A 10 -0.82 7.18 14.48
C ASN A 10 0.41 8.10 14.44
N ASP A 11 1.12 8.14 13.32
CA ASP A 11 2.32 8.95 13.13
C ASP A 11 2.47 9.26 11.64
N ILE A 12 2.06 10.45 11.25
CA ILE A 12 2.03 10.85 9.83
C ILE A 12 3.44 10.86 9.22
N ALA A 13 4.45 11.32 9.96
CA ALA A 13 5.82 11.34 9.46
C ALA A 13 6.35 9.93 9.18
N ARG A 14 6.04 8.99 10.07
CA ARG A 14 6.40 7.57 9.91
C ARG A 14 5.68 6.97 8.70
N SER A 15 4.39 7.25 8.56
CA SER A 15 3.60 6.79 7.41
C SER A 15 4.11 7.39 6.11
N LYS A 16 4.51 8.65 6.11
CA LYS A 16 5.05 9.31 4.92
C LYS A 16 6.32 8.64 4.42
N LYS A 17 7.24 8.33 5.33
CA LYS A 17 8.47 7.62 4.98
C LYS A 17 8.17 6.29 4.29
N PHE A 18 7.23 5.54 4.85
CA PHE A 18 6.84 4.23 4.32
C PHE A 18 6.15 4.37 2.95
N TYR A 19 5.08 5.15 2.87
CA TYR A 19 4.29 5.25 1.64
C TYR A 19 5.01 5.99 0.51
N ASP A 20 5.85 6.98 0.81
CA ASP A 20 6.68 7.61 -0.22
C ASP A 20 7.57 6.56 -0.90
N ALA A 21 8.19 5.68 -0.10
CA ALA A 21 9.03 4.61 -0.64
C ALA A 21 8.23 3.62 -1.48
N LEU A 22 7.01 3.26 -1.05
CA LEU A 22 6.14 2.36 -1.80
C LEU A 22 5.74 2.96 -3.15
N PHE A 23 5.28 4.21 -3.16
CA PHE A 23 4.78 4.83 -4.38
C PHE A 23 5.91 5.10 -5.37
N VAL A 24 7.07 5.49 -4.90
CA VAL A 24 8.25 5.65 -5.78
C VAL A 24 8.62 4.29 -6.40
N ALA A 25 8.61 3.21 -5.62
CA ALA A 25 8.89 1.86 -6.14
C ALA A 25 7.88 1.40 -7.19
N MET A 26 6.64 1.90 -7.12
CA MET A 26 5.58 1.63 -8.11
C MET A 26 5.68 2.51 -9.37
N GLY A 27 6.64 3.41 -9.42
CA GLY A 27 6.75 4.37 -10.53
C GLY A 27 5.98 5.67 -10.30
N GLY A 28 5.49 5.90 -9.08
CA GLY A 28 4.78 7.11 -8.70
C GLY A 28 5.68 8.16 -8.04
N LYS A 29 5.05 9.03 -7.26
CA LYS A 29 5.71 10.18 -6.63
C LYS A 29 5.53 10.15 -5.13
N PRO A 30 6.41 10.84 -4.38
CA PRO A 30 6.18 11.08 -2.96
C PRO A 30 4.83 11.76 -2.72
N GLY A 31 4.25 11.52 -1.55
CA GLY A 31 2.98 12.11 -1.18
C GLY A 31 3.07 13.59 -0.88
N VAL A 32 1.92 14.25 -0.95
CA VAL A 32 1.77 15.67 -0.61
C VAL A 32 0.95 15.77 0.67
N GLU A 33 1.43 16.55 1.62
CA GLU A 33 0.69 16.82 2.85
C GLU A 33 -0.27 17.99 2.63
N ASP A 34 -1.56 17.80 2.93
CA ASP A 34 -2.54 18.86 2.77
C ASP A 34 -2.63 19.75 4.02
N ALA A 35 -3.49 20.78 3.98
CA ALA A 35 -3.64 21.74 5.08
C ALA A 35 -4.15 21.11 6.39
N ARG A 36 -4.71 19.89 6.34
CA ARG A 36 -5.17 19.15 7.51
C ARG A 36 -4.16 18.12 8.01
N GLY A 37 -2.97 18.10 7.43
CA GLY A 37 -1.92 17.16 7.79
C GLY A 37 -2.13 15.74 7.24
N ARG A 38 -3.03 15.57 6.26
CA ARG A 38 -3.25 14.28 5.61
C ARG A 38 -2.26 14.11 4.47
N LEU A 39 -1.85 12.87 4.20
CA LEU A 39 -1.01 12.54 3.06
C LEU A 39 -1.89 12.18 1.87
N ILE A 40 -1.52 12.68 0.70
CA ILE A 40 -2.24 12.41 -0.55
C ILE A 40 -1.26 11.84 -1.56
N TYR A 41 -1.61 10.68 -2.11
CA TYR A 41 -0.87 10.01 -3.17
C TYR A 41 -1.80 9.85 -4.37
N GLU A 42 -1.39 10.38 -5.52
CA GLU A 42 -2.11 10.21 -6.77
C GLU A 42 -1.24 9.42 -7.73
N HIS A 43 -1.78 8.35 -8.28
CA HIS A 43 -1.03 7.45 -9.15
C HIS A 43 -2.01 6.71 -10.07
N ASN A 44 -1.73 6.75 -11.38
CA ASN A 44 -2.51 6.03 -12.39
C ASN A 44 -4.03 6.22 -12.28
N GLY A 45 -4.46 7.45 -11.97
CA GLY A 45 -5.88 7.79 -11.89
C GLY A 45 -6.54 7.45 -10.55
N GLY A 46 -5.82 6.89 -9.62
CA GLY A 46 -6.31 6.59 -8.28
C GLY A 46 -5.78 7.57 -7.24
N ARG A 47 -6.49 7.66 -6.12
CA ARG A 47 -6.07 8.48 -4.98
C ARG A 47 -6.04 7.64 -3.71
N PHE A 48 -4.91 7.65 -3.04
CA PHE A 48 -4.70 7.00 -1.75
C PHE A 48 -4.31 8.05 -0.72
N MET A 49 -4.93 7.98 0.45
CA MET A 49 -4.73 8.99 1.50
C MET A 49 -4.42 8.35 2.84
N VAL A 50 -3.69 9.08 3.67
CA VAL A 50 -3.36 8.66 5.03
C VAL A 50 -3.70 9.81 5.97
N THR A 51 -4.40 9.51 7.07
CA THR A 51 -4.85 10.54 8.02
C THR A 51 -4.82 10.04 9.45
N LYS A 52 -4.68 10.97 10.40
CA LYS A 52 -5.05 10.67 11.78
C LYS A 52 -6.58 10.58 11.86
N PRO A 53 -7.13 9.65 12.68
CA PRO A 53 -8.59 9.57 12.84
C PRO A 53 -9.19 10.88 13.31
N ILE A 54 -10.32 11.25 12.72
CA ILE A 54 -11.00 12.53 13.02
C ILE A 54 -11.52 12.60 14.46
N ASP A 55 -11.78 11.45 15.09
CA ASP A 55 -12.27 11.39 16.46
C ASP A 55 -11.16 11.56 17.52
N GLY A 56 -9.92 11.73 17.10
CA GLY A 56 -8.77 11.89 17.98
C GLY A 56 -8.32 10.62 18.69
N LYS A 57 -8.98 9.49 18.44
CA LYS A 57 -8.59 8.20 19.02
C LYS A 57 -7.49 7.56 18.17
N PRO A 58 -6.75 6.58 18.75
CA PRO A 58 -5.72 5.88 17.97
C PRO A 58 -6.29 5.21 16.71
N ALA A 59 -5.54 5.25 15.63
CA ALA A 59 -5.88 4.53 14.43
C ALA A 59 -5.74 3.03 14.65
N THR A 60 -6.67 2.26 14.06
CA THR A 60 -6.59 0.81 13.98
C THR A 60 -6.63 0.41 12.53
N HIS A 61 -6.13 -0.80 12.20
CA HIS A 61 -6.16 -1.28 10.83
C HIS A 61 -7.45 -2.04 10.47
N ALA A 62 -8.34 -2.24 11.42
CA ALA A 62 -9.51 -3.12 11.28
C ALA A 62 -9.12 -4.48 10.70
N ASN A 63 -9.35 -5.56 11.39
CA ASN A 63 -8.95 -6.88 10.91
C ASN A 63 -9.82 -7.32 9.73
N GLY A 64 -9.18 -7.87 8.68
CA GLY A 64 -9.87 -8.38 7.49
C GLY A 64 -9.79 -7.50 6.25
N GLY A 65 -9.41 -6.22 6.39
CA GLY A 65 -9.25 -5.34 5.24
C GLY A 65 -7.96 -5.60 4.48
N THR A 66 -8.00 -5.48 3.16
CA THR A 66 -6.81 -5.52 2.29
C THR A 66 -6.99 -4.50 1.19
N ILE A 67 -5.95 -3.70 0.95
CA ILE A 67 -5.93 -2.75 -0.15
C ILE A 67 -4.93 -3.24 -1.19
N GLY A 68 -5.40 -3.49 -2.41
CA GLY A 68 -4.57 -3.99 -3.50
C GLY A 68 -4.16 -2.88 -4.46
N PHE A 69 -2.89 -2.88 -4.86
CA PHE A 69 -2.33 -1.97 -5.85
C PHE A 69 -1.91 -2.77 -7.08
N LEU A 70 -2.28 -2.27 -8.25
CA LEU A 70 -1.86 -2.87 -9.53
C LEU A 70 -0.44 -2.42 -9.86
N MET A 71 0.41 -3.38 -10.18
CA MET A 71 1.78 -3.10 -10.59
C MET A 71 2.39 -4.32 -11.28
N SER A 72 3.50 -4.13 -12.00
CA SER A 72 4.22 -5.24 -12.61
C SER A 72 4.91 -6.11 -11.56
N PRO A 73 5.31 -7.35 -11.89
CA PRO A 73 6.09 -8.18 -10.97
C PRO A 73 7.38 -7.52 -10.49
N GLU A 74 8.10 -6.83 -11.36
CA GLU A 74 9.32 -6.11 -11.00
C GLU A 74 9.03 -4.98 -10.01
N GLN A 75 7.94 -4.25 -10.23
CA GLN A 75 7.51 -3.21 -9.30
C GLN A 75 7.08 -3.81 -7.96
N ALA A 76 6.40 -4.96 -7.97
CA ALA A 76 5.98 -5.63 -6.75
C ALA A 76 7.18 -6.05 -5.88
N ASP A 77 8.24 -6.56 -6.51
CA ASP A 77 9.47 -6.92 -5.80
C ASP A 77 10.12 -5.67 -5.18
N ALA A 78 10.24 -4.59 -5.94
CA ALA A 78 10.81 -3.33 -5.47
C ALA A 78 9.94 -2.71 -4.35
N TRP A 79 8.63 -2.74 -4.52
CA TRP A 79 7.63 -2.26 -3.57
C TRP A 79 7.74 -2.99 -2.23
N HIS A 80 7.83 -4.32 -2.28
CA HIS A 80 7.95 -5.15 -1.08
C HIS A 80 9.26 -4.86 -0.32
N LYS A 81 10.36 -4.80 -1.06
CA LYS A 81 11.68 -4.51 -0.49
C LYS A 81 11.71 -3.12 0.14
N ALA A 82 11.18 -2.12 -0.56
CA ALA A 82 11.12 -0.74 -0.07
C ALA A 82 10.25 -0.64 1.19
N GLY A 83 9.12 -1.34 1.23
CA GLY A 83 8.23 -1.34 2.39
C GLY A 83 8.88 -1.92 3.62
N VAL A 84 9.54 -3.05 3.50
CA VAL A 84 10.27 -3.67 4.62
C VAL A 84 11.40 -2.76 5.10
N ALA A 85 12.12 -2.12 4.19
CA ALA A 85 13.21 -1.21 4.53
C ALA A 85 12.75 0.09 5.19
N ASN A 86 11.47 0.46 5.06
CA ASN A 86 10.94 1.74 5.52
C ASN A 86 9.82 1.60 6.57
N GLY A 87 9.86 0.56 7.38
CA GLY A 87 9.00 0.42 8.56
C GLY A 87 7.80 -0.49 8.38
N GLY A 88 7.63 -1.11 7.23
CA GLY A 88 6.58 -2.10 7.01
C GLY A 88 7.00 -3.50 7.46
N THR A 89 6.02 -4.39 7.52
CA THR A 89 6.23 -5.79 7.92
C THR A 89 5.80 -6.71 6.78
N ALA A 90 6.70 -7.61 6.38
CA ALA A 90 6.37 -8.65 5.42
C ALA A 90 5.42 -9.66 6.07
N ILE A 91 4.36 -10.02 5.35
CA ILE A 91 3.40 -11.02 5.78
C ILE A 91 3.11 -11.97 4.62
N GLU A 92 2.56 -13.14 4.95
CA GLU A 92 2.29 -14.22 4.00
C GLU A 92 3.57 -14.66 3.28
N ASP A 93 3.43 -15.34 2.14
CA ASP A 93 4.59 -15.83 1.40
C ASP A 93 5.35 -14.67 0.73
N PRO A 94 6.65 -14.84 0.46
CA PRO A 94 7.41 -13.84 -0.29
C PRO A 94 6.76 -13.50 -1.64
N PRO A 95 7.13 -12.35 -2.25
CA PRO A 95 6.62 -12.00 -3.58
C PRO A 95 6.79 -13.15 -4.56
N GLY A 96 5.74 -13.45 -5.32
CA GLY A 96 5.78 -14.53 -6.30
C GLY A 96 4.42 -14.86 -6.86
N VAL A 97 4.42 -15.87 -7.73
CA VAL A 97 3.22 -16.34 -8.39
C VAL A 97 2.36 -17.15 -7.42
N ARG A 98 1.05 -16.89 -7.45
CA ARG A 98 0.02 -17.68 -6.74
C ARG A 98 -1.02 -18.13 -7.73
N GLN A 99 -1.56 -19.33 -7.52
CA GLN A 99 -2.68 -19.82 -8.31
C GLN A 99 -3.98 -19.26 -7.74
N GLY A 100 -4.64 -18.39 -8.49
CA GLY A 100 -5.96 -17.87 -8.14
C GLY A 100 -7.07 -18.65 -8.83
N ALA A 101 -8.33 -18.33 -8.48
CA ALA A 101 -9.50 -19.01 -9.05
C ALA A 101 -9.62 -18.82 -10.57
N SER A 102 -9.16 -17.70 -11.10
CA SER A 102 -9.26 -17.36 -12.52
C SER A 102 -7.92 -17.28 -13.23
N GLY A 103 -6.87 -17.89 -12.66
CA GLY A 103 -5.55 -17.93 -13.26
C GLY A 103 -4.45 -17.58 -12.27
N GLN A 104 -3.25 -17.37 -12.80
CA GLN A 104 -2.07 -17.05 -12.00
C GLN A 104 -2.00 -15.56 -11.69
N LEU A 105 -1.64 -15.25 -10.45
CA LEU A 105 -1.43 -13.89 -9.96
C LEU A 105 -0.03 -13.77 -9.38
N TYR A 106 0.62 -12.64 -9.65
CA TYR A 106 1.84 -12.27 -8.93
C TYR A 106 1.42 -11.41 -7.75
N LEU A 107 1.72 -11.87 -6.54
CA LEU A 107 1.27 -11.23 -5.31
C LEU A 107 2.42 -10.99 -4.36
N ALA A 108 2.32 -9.89 -3.61
CA ALA A 108 3.18 -9.59 -2.49
C ALA A 108 2.34 -8.87 -1.43
N TYR A 109 2.64 -9.11 -0.16
CA TYR A 109 1.86 -8.55 0.94
C TYR A 109 2.76 -7.87 1.96
N LEU A 110 2.27 -6.74 2.47
CA LEU A 110 2.90 -5.98 3.55
C LEU A 110 1.84 -5.52 4.53
N ARG A 111 2.25 -5.26 5.76
CA ARG A 111 1.53 -4.35 6.65
C ARG A 111 2.30 -3.05 6.73
N ASP A 112 1.56 -1.94 6.71
CA ASP A 112 2.16 -0.63 6.94
C ASP A 112 2.52 -0.45 8.42
N PRO A 113 3.18 0.66 8.84
CA PRO A 113 3.56 0.85 10.24
C PRO A 113 2.40 0.82 11.25
N ASP A 114 1.18 1.06 10.80
CA ASP A 114 -0.02 1.03 11.65
C ASP A 114 -0.81 -0.28 11.52
N GLY A 115 -0.31 -1.23 10.74
CA GLY A 115 -0.89 -2.55 10.59
C GLY A 115 -1.88 -2.70 9.43
N ASN A 116 -2.10 -1.67 8.62
CA ASN A 116 -2.96 -1.78 7.45
C ASN A 116 -2.37 -2.78 6.46
N LYS A 117 -3.17 -3.73 6.00
CA LYS A 117 -2.72 -4.79 5.09
C LYS A 117 -2.79 -4.31 3.65
N LEU A 118 -1.68 -4.45 2.95
CA LEU A 118 -1.50 -4.00 1.57
C LEU A 118 -1.09 -5.18 0.70
N CYS A 119 -1.52 -5.14 -0.56
CA CYS A 119 -1.22 -6.16 -1.55
C CYS A 119 -0.72 -5.51 -2.83
N ALA A 120 0.39 -6.01 -3.36
CA ALA A 120 0.79 -5.73 -4.74
C ALA A 120 0.27 -6.87 -5.61
N ARG A 121 -0.37 -6.54 -6.73
CA ARG A 121 -1.03 -7.53 -7.55
C ARG A 121 -0.79 -7.30 -9.03
N HIS A 122 -0.45 -8.38 -9.73
CA HIS A 122 -0.38 -8.39 -11.18
C HIS A 122 -1.01 -9.68 -11.70
N ARG A 123 -1.90 -9.55 -12.67
CA ARG A 123 -2.49 -10.72 -13.31
C ARG A 123 -1.51 -11.22 -14.37
N MET A 124 -1.04 -12.47 -14.22
CA MET A 124 -0.13 -13.08 -15.17
C MET A 124 -0.91 -13.48 -16.41
N SER A 125 -0.22 -13.45 -17.54
CA SER A 125 -0.80 -13.96 -18.78
C SER A 125 -1.08 -15.45 -18.64
N THR A 126 -2.29 -15.88 -19.08
CA THR A 126 -2.67 -17.29 -19.10
C THR A 126 -2.49 -17.91 -20.48
N GLY A 127 -1.96 -17.14 -21.40
CA GLY A 127 -1.79 -17.57 -22.78
C GLY A 127 -0.71 -18.61 -23.02
#